data_b4d328e76f692876644fbc4278bd0724
#
_entry.id   b4d328e76f692876644fbc4278bd0724
#
_cell.length_a   1.000
_cell.length_b   1.000
_cell.length_c   1.000
_cell.angle_alpha   90.00
_cell.angle_beta   90.00
_cell.angle_gamma   90.00
#
_symmetry.space_group_name_H-M   'P 1'
#
loop_
_entity.id
_entity.type
_entity.pdbx_description
1 polymer ?
#
loop_
_entity_poly.entity_id
_entity_poly.type
_entity_poly.pdbx_seq_one_letter_code
_entity_poly.pdbx_strand_id
1 'polypeptide(L)'
;MIEIVAAVSAATGAFNTIKAGFAAGREIESMAGDLSRWMGSVSDIKKAEEYNKKPPLFKKLFAAGSIEEEAMEIFMAKKKAEDMRAELKNIIEFTRGRSAWQELVQTEVNIRKKRQEMIYAQQELSHIHI
;
A
#
# COMPACT_ATOMS: atom_id res chain seq x y z
N MET A 1 2.06 -4.76 -14.68
CA MET A 1 3.17 -4.19 -13.91
C MET A 1 2.69 -2.99 -13.11
N ILE A 2 3.03 -2.93 -11.84
CA ILE A 2 2.61 -1.83 -10.96
C ILE A 2 3.56 -0.66 -11.15
N GLU A 3 3.02 0.49 -11.51
CA GLU A 3 3.83 1.69 -11.66
C GLU A 3 4.06 2.32 -10.28
N ILE A 4 5.32 2.35 -9.84
CA ILE A 4 5.67 2.80 -8.50
C ILE A 4 5.38 4.29 -8.29
N VAL A 5 5.61 5.12 -9.30
CA VAL A 5 5.36 6.57 -9.22
C VAL A 5 3.88 6.84 -9.02
N ALA A 6 3.02 6.15 -9.75
CA ALA A 6 1.57 6.29 -9.62
C ALA A 6 1.10 5.83 -8.24
N ALA A 7 1.66 4.73 -7.73
CA ALA A 7 1.33 4.22 -6.40
C ALA A 7 1.72 5.22 -5.29
N VAL A 8 2.92 5.81 -5.39
CA VAL A 8 3.38 6.82 -4.43
C VAL A 8 2.50 8.06 -4.49
N SER A 9 2.15 8.51 -5.69
CA SER A 9 1.30 9.68 -5.88
C SER A 9 -0.09 9.46 -5.28
N ALA A 10 -0.69 8.29 -5.53
CA ALA A 10 -2.00 7.94 -4.98
C ALA A 10 -1.95 7.85 -3.45
N ALA A 11 -0.91 7.22 -2.90
CA ALA A 11 -0.73 7.12 -1.45
C ALA A 11 -0.58 8.50 -0.82
N THR A 12 0.23 9.38 -1.42
CA THR A 12 0.46 10.73 -0.92
C THR A 12 -0.82 11.55 -0.94
N GLY A 13 -1.57 11.47 -2.04
CA GLY A 13 -2.84 12.18 -2.16
C GLY A 13 -3.85 11.75 -1.11
N ALA A 14 -4.02 10.45 -0.94
CA ALA A 14 -4.94 9.90 0.08
C ALA A 14 -4.47 10.29 1.48
N PHE A 15 -3.16 10.20 1.75
CA PHE A 15 -2.59 10.56 3.03
C PHE A 15 -2.82 12.02 3.39
N ASN A 16 -2.63 12.93 2.43
CA ASN A 16 -2.86 14.36 2.63
C ASN A 16 -4.33 14.65 2.93
N THR A 17 -5.24 13.95 2.26
CA THR A 17 -6.69 14.07 2.51
C THR A 17 -7.03 13.59 3.93
N ILE A 18 -6.44 12.49 4.37
CA ILE A 18 -6.62 11.95 5.71
C ILE A 18 -6.12 12.94 6.76
N LYS A 19 -4.91 13.49 6.56
CA LYS A 19 -4.35 14.48 7.49
C LYS A 19 -5.24 15.72 7.60
N ALA A 20 -5.69 16.24 6.47
CA ALA A 20 -6.59 17.39 6.44
C ALA A 20 -7.90 17.09 7.15
N GLY A 21 -8.43 15.87 6.99
CA GLY A 21 -9.62 15.43 7.67
C GLY A 21 -9.48 15.41 9.19
N PHE A 22 -8.39 14.85 9.69
CA PHE A 22 -8.13 14.85 11.12
C PHE A 22 -7.92 16.26 11.67
N ALA A 23 -7.22 17.11 10.94
CA ALA A 23 -7.02 18.51 11.31
C ALA A 23 -8.37 19.29 11.39
N ALA A 24 -9.32 18.93 10.53
CA ALA A 24 -10.66 19.51 10.54
C ALA A 24 -11.61 18.88 11.56
N GLY A 25 -11.12 17.90 12.34
CA GLY A 25 -11.93 17.24 13.36
C GLY A 25 -12.86 16.16 12.83
N ARG A 26 -12.65 15.68 11.60
CA ARG A 26 -13.47 14.60 11.04
C ARG A 26 -13.23 13.29 11.77
N GLU A 27 -14.26 12.49 11.86
CA GLU A 27 -14.16 11.17 12.46
C GLU A 27 -13.51 10.17 11.49
N ILE A 28 -12.79 9.20 12.05
CA ILE A 28 -12.10 8.17 11.28
C ILE A 28 -13.06 7.40 10.37
N GLU A 29 -14.28 7.16 10.84
CA GLU A 29 -15.30 6.44 10.08
C GLU A 29 -15.70 7.19 8.80
N SER A 30 -15.68 8.52 8.83
CA SER A 30 -16.01 9.33 7.66
C SER A 30 -14.87 9.34 6.61
N MET A 31 -13.70 8.85 6.98
CA MET A 31 -12.52 8.79 6.10
C MET A 31 -12.19 7.38 5.65
N ALA A 32 -13.13 6.44 5.80
CA ALA A 32 -12.91 5.04 5.47
C ALA A 32 -12.48 4.85 4.00
N GLY A 33 -13.07 5.61 3.09
CA GLY A 33 -12.70 5.55 1.67
C GLY A 33 -11.26 6.01 1.42
N ASP A 34 -10.85 7.08 2.07
CA ASP A 34 -9.49 7.62 1.93
C ASP A 34 -8.47 6.67 2.57
N LEU A 35 -8.79 6.10 3.73
CA LEU A 35 -7.95 5.12 4.39
C LEU A 35 -7.78 3.86 3.53
N SER A 36 -8.86 3.38 2.94
CA SER A 36 -8.83 2.23 2.04
C SER A 36 -7.95 2.51 0.83
N ARG A 37 -8.06 3.69 0.26
CA ARG A 37 -7.25 4.11 -0.89
C ARG A 37 -5.77 4.16 -0.53
N TRP A 38 -5.46 4.73 0.63
CA TRP A 38 -4.09 4.78 1.13
C TRP A 38 -3.52 3.37 1.35
N MET A 39 -4.28 2.50 1.99
CA MET A 39 -3.86 1.11 2.22
C MET A 39 -3.60 0.37 0.91
N GLY A 40 -4.47 0.55 -0.08
CA GLY A 40 -4.32 -0.07 -1.39
C GLY A 40 -3.06 0.40 -2.10
N SER A 41 -2.78 1.71 -2.04
CA SER A 41 -1.58 2.28 -2.68
C SER A 41 -0.30 1.83 -1.99
N VAL A 42 -0.30 1.75 -0.67
CA VAL A 42 0.85 1.23 0.09
C VAL A 42 1.07 -0.26 -0.22
N SER A 43 -0.01 -1.02 -0.37
CA SER A 43 0.06 -2.42 -0.78
C SER A 43 0.69 -2.56 -2.17
N ASP A 44 0.36 -1.66 -3.09
CA ASP A 44 0.94 -1.67 -4.44
C ASP A 44 2.44 -1.37 -4.39
N ILE A 45 2.88 -0.47 -3.53
CA ILE A 45 4.30 -0.18 -3.33
C ILE A 45 5.02 -1.43 -2.83
N LYS A 46 4.42 -2.15 -1.88
CA LYS A 46 4.99 -3.37 -1.33
C LYS A 46 5.09 -4.47 -2.38
N LYS A 47 4.07 -4.61 -3.22
CA LYS A 47 4.08 -5.57 -4.32
C LYS A 47 5.18 -5.26 -5.33
N ALA A 48 5.38 -3.98 -5.64
CA ALA A 48 6.44 -3.57 -6.54
C ALA A 48 7.82 -3.91 -5.96
N GLU A 49 8.00 -3.75 -4.66
CA GLU A 49 9.24 -4.13 -3.97
C GLU A 49 9.48 -5.64 -4.10
N GLU A 50 8.47 -6.44 -3.83
CA GLU A 50 8.58 -7.90 -3.92
C GLU A 50 8.87 -8.35 -5.35
N TYR A 51 8.22 -7.74 -6.33
CA TYR A 51 8.46 -8.02 -7.74
C TYR A 51 9.91 -7.71 -8.13
N ASN A 52 10.44 -6.59 -7.64
CA ASN A 52 11.80 -6.15 -7.98
C ASN A 52 12.89 -7.05 -7.37
N LYS A 53 12.59 -7.74 -6.29
CA LYS A 53 13.54 -8.68 -5.67
C LYS A 53 13.82 -9.89 -6.54
N LYS A 54 12.87 -10.27 -7.39
CA LYS A 54 12.98 -11.42 -8.30
C LYS A 54 12.60 -11.06 -9.72
N PRO A 55 13.32 -10.10 -10.35
CA PRO A 55 12.98 -9.69 -11.69
C PRO A 55 13.25 -10.81 -12.69
N PRO A 56 12.51 -10.87 -13.80
CA PRO A 56 12.78 -11.80 -14.87
C PRO A 56 14.20 -11.62 -15.41
N LEU A 57 14.86 -12.72 -15.77
CA LEU A 57 16.22 -12.71 -16.30
C LEU A 57 16.34 -11.78 -17.51
N PHE A 58 15.34 -11.80 -18.36
CA PHE A 58 15.26 -10.95 -19.53
C PHE A 58 15.45 -9.48 -19.17
N LYS A 59 14.74 -9.01 -18.12
CA LYS A 59 14.82 -7.63 -17.66
C LYS A 59 16.21 -7.28 -17.17
N LYS A 60 16.88 -8.21 -16.48
CA LYS A 60 18.24 -8.00 -15.99
C LYS A 60 19.26 -7.83 -17.13
N LEU A 61 19.09 -8.57 -18.20
CA LEU A 61 20.03 -8.53 -19.33
C LEU A 61 19.94 -7.24 -20.13
N PHE A 62 18.74 -6.72 -20.33
CA PHE A 62 18.51 -5.60 -21.26
C PHE A 62 18.32 -4.24 -20.58
N ALA A 63 18.26 -4.20 -19.25
CA ALA A 63 17.99 -2.97 -18.52
C ALA A 63 18.91 -2.80 -17.31
N ALA A 64 20.19 -3.14 -17.50
CA ALA A 64 21.17 -3.11 -16.39
C ALA A 64 21.26 -1.75 -15.70
N GLY A 65 21.27 -0.65 -16.47
CA GLY A 65 21.29 0.70 -15.92
C GLY A 65 19.96 1.10 -15.27
N SER A 66 18.86 0.64 -15.86
CA SER A 66 17.50 0.91 -15.34
C SER A 66 17.18 0.16 -14.06
N ILE A 67 17.81 -1.00 -13.84
CA ILE A 67 17.59 -1.79 -12.65
C ILE A 67 17.99 -1.03 -11.39
N GLU A 68 19.13 -0.35 -11.43
CA GLU A 68 19.62 0.43 -10.30
C GLU A 68 18.70 1.61 -10.00
N GLU A 69 18.26 2.33 -11.04
CA GLU A 69 17.32 3.45 -10.88
C GLU A 69 15.98 2.97 -10.34
N GLU A 70 15.46 1.86 -10.89
CA GLU A 70 14.20 1.28 -10.44
C GLU A 70 14.29 0.83 -8.99
N ALA A 71 15.39 0.18 -8.61
CA ALA A 71 15.61 -0.25 -7.24
C ALA A 71 15.65 0.93 -6.28
N MET A 72 16.27 2.05 -6.70
CA MET A 72 16.31 3.27 -5.88
C MET A 72 14.93 3.90 -5.76
N GLU A 73 14.17 3.96 -6.84
CA GLU A 73 12.79 4.47 -6.81
C GLU A 73 11.93 3.66 -5.83
N ILE A 74 12.04 2.34 -5.87
CA ILE A 74 11.29 1.47 -4.98
C ILE A 74 11.72 1.66 -3.53
N PHE A 75 13.03 1.79 -3.29
CA PHE A 75 13.55 2.06 -1.95
C PHE A 75 12.99 3.38 -1.41
N MET A 76 13.01 4.43 -2.21
CA MET A 76 12.49 5.74 -1.80
C MET A 76 10.97 5.68 -1.57
N ALA A 77 10.24 4.96 -2.41
CA ALA A 77 8.81 4.77 -2.26
C ALA A 77 8.48 4.04 -0.95
N LYS A 78 9.24 3.00 -0.64
CA LYS A 78 9.08 2.24 0.60
C LYS A 78 9.33 3.13 1.82
N LYS A 79 10.40 3.92 1.79
CA LYS A 79 10.71 4.86 2.87
C LYS A 79 9.58 5.87 3.07
N LYS A 80 9.06 6.41 1.98
CA LYS A 80 7.97 7.36 2.03
C LYS A 80 6.70 6.73 2.61
N ALA A 81 6.40 5.50 2.22
CA ALA A 81 5.26 4.75 2.77
C ALA A 81 5.41 4.52 4.28
N GLU A 82 6.62 4.15 4.72
CA GLU A 82 6.91 3.96 6.13
C GLU A 82 6.75 5.27 6.93
N ASP A 83 7.22 6.37 6.37
CA ASP A 83 7.11 7.69 7.01
C ASP A 83 5.64 8.13 7.12
N MET A 84 4.86 7.93 6.06
CA MET A 84 3.43 8.22 6.09
C MET A 84 2.71 7.37 7.12
N ARG A 85 3.07 6.09 7.20
CA ARG A 85 2.48 5.16 8.16
C ARG A 85 2.79 5.58 9.60
N ALA A 86 4.02 5.97 9.88
CA ALA A 86 4.42 6.43 11.20
C ALA A 86 3.68 7.71 11.60
N GLU A 87 3.56 8.64 10.68
CA GLU A 87 2.84 9.88 10.92
C GLU A 87 1.35 9.64 11.15
N LEU A 88 0.74 8.76 10.35
CA LEU A 88 -0.65 8.39 10.50
C LEU A 88 -0.91 7.70 11.84
N LYS A 89 -0.01 6.83 12.25
CA LYS A 89 -0.07 6.19 13.56
C LYS A 89 -0.09 7.23 14.68
N ASN A 90 0.81 8.20 14.62
CA ASN A 90 0.88 9.25 15.62
C ASN A 90 -0.40 10.08 15.67
N ILE A 91 -0.95 10.42 14.52
CA ILE A 91 -2.19 11.18 14.43
C ILE A 91 -3.36 10.39 15.04
N ILE A 92 -3.49 9.13 14.67
CA ILE A 92 -4.59 8.28 15.16
C ILE A 92 -4.47 8.02 16.66
N GLU A 93 -3.27 7.72 17.14
CA GLU A 93 -3.05 7.48 18.56
C GLU A 93 -3.31 8.73 19.40
N PHE A 94 -2.94 9.90 18.88
CA PHE A 94 -3.17 11.17 19.55
C PHE A 94 -4.66 11.52 19.60
N THR A 95 -5.39 11.30 18.50
CA THR A 95 -6.80 11.72 18.40
C THR A 95 -7.78 10.67 18.90
N ARG A 96 -7.48 9.38 18.75
CA ARG A 96 -8.41 8.28 19.05
C ARG A 96 -7.85 7.23 19.98
N GLY A 97 -6.56 7.29 20.29
CA GLY A 97 -5.91 6.34 21.16
C GLY A 97 -5.27 5.17 20.46
N ARG A 98 -4.48 4.42 21.22
CA ARG A 98 -3.70 3.29 20.69
C ARG A 98 -4.58 2.17 20.13
N SER A 99 -5.74 1.94 20.76
CA SER A 99 -6.64 0.88 20.31
C SER A 99 -7.19 1.14 18.90
N ALA A 100 -7.44 2.41 18.56
CA ALA A 100 -7.93 2.77 17.22
C ALA A 100 -6.89 2.43 16.16
N TRP A 101 -5.62 2.68 16.42
CA TRP A 101 -4.54 2.31 15.53
C TRP A 101 -4.46 0.77 15.35
N GLN A 102 -4.57 0.04 16.46
CA GLN A 102 -4.54 -1.43 16.43
C GLN A 102 -5.71 -1.99 15.62
N GLU A 103 -6.90 -1.40 15.74
CA GLU A 103 -8.05 -1.78 14.94
C GLU A 103 -7.82 -1.54 13.44
N LEU A 104 -7.19 -0.42 13.11
CA LEU A 104 -6.86 -0.11 11.71
C LEU A 104 -5.88 -1.12 11.13
N VAL A 105 -4.83 -1.46 11.88
CA VAL A 105 -3.84 -2.46 11.46
C VAL A 105 -4.51 -3.82 11.28
N GLN A 106 -5.39 -4.20 12.18
CA GLN A 106 -6.11 -5.47 12.07
C GLN A 106 -7.02 -5.49 10.85
N THR A 107 -7.68 -4.38 10.57
CA THR A 107 -8.53 -4.24 9.38
C THR A 107 -7.69 -4.40 8.11
N GLU A 108 -6.50 -3.80 8.07
CA GLU A 108 -5.57 -3.93 6.95
C GLU A 108 -5.17 -5.39 6.72
N VAL A 109 -4.87 -6.11 7.80
CA VAL A 109 -4.53 -7.55 7.71
C VAL A 109 -5.71 -8.35 7.17
N ASN A 110 -6.92 -8.05 7.65
CA ASN A 110 -8.14 -8.76 7.22
C ASN A 110 -8.44 -8.52 5.73
N ILE A 111 -8.22 -7.29 5.25
CA ILE A 111 -8.42 -6.96 3.84
C ILE A 111 -7.42 -7.74 2.97
N ARG A 112 -6.17 -7.82 3.39
CA ARG A 112 -5.15 -8.58 2.66
C ARG A 112 -5.50 -10.06 2.58
N LYS A 113 -5.99 -10.64 3.68
CA LYS A 113 -6.43 -12.03 3.70
C LYS A 113 -7.60 -12.27 2.75
N LYS A 114 -8.58 -11.37 2.74
CA LYS A 114 -9.74 -11.48 1.84
C LYS A 114 -9.32 -11.42 0.39
N ARG A 115 -8.42 -10.51 0.04
CA ARG A 115 -7.91 -10.41 -1.33
C ARG A 115 -7.23 -11.70 -1.77
N GLN A 116 -6.42 -12.28 -0.88
CA GLN A 116 -5.71 -13.52 -1.16
C GLN A 116 -6.69 -14.68 -1.35
N GLU A 117 -7.72 -14.77 -0.51
CA GLU A 117 -8.77 -15.79 -0.65
C GLU A 117 -9.50 -15.66 -1.98
N MET A 118 -9.80 -14.43 -2.39
CA MET A 118 -10.46 -14.17 -3.68
C MET A 118 -9.60 -14.60 -4.85
N ILE A 119 -8.29 -14.37 -4.78
CA ILE A 119 -7.35 -14.80 -5.83
C ILE A 119 -7.34 -16.32 -5.92
N TYR A 120 -7.27 -17.02 -4.81
CA TYR A 120 -7.29 -18.49 -4.79
C TYR A 120 -8.62 -19.03 -5.33
N ALA A 121 -9.73 -18.42 -4.97
CA ALA A 121 -11.04 -18.83 -5.49
C ALA A 121 -11.12 -18.67 -7.01
N GLN A 122 -10.57 -17.58 -7.55
CA GLN A 122 -10.52 -17.36 -8.99
C GLN A 122 -9.64 -18.41 -9.69
N GLN A 123 -8.51 -18.75 -9.10
CA GLN A 123 -7.62 -19.78 -9.62
C GLN A 123 -8.29 -21.15 -9.67
N GLU A 124 -9.03 -21.51 -8.62
CA GLU A 124 -9.78 -22.76 -8.57
C GLU A 124 -10.87 -22.82 -9.65
N LEU A 125 -11.59 -21.71 -9.84
CA LEU A 125 -12.61 -21.62 -10.89
C LEU A 125 -11.99 -21.78 -12.27
N SER A 126 -10.82 -21.22 -12.48
CA SER A 126 -10.06 -21.34 -13.73
C SER A 126 -9.71 -22.81 -14.00
N HIS A 127 -9.34 -23.57 -12.98
CA HIS A 127 -9.02 -24.98 -13.10
C HIS A 127 -10.25 -25.81 -13.42
N ILE A 128 -11.39 -25.49 -12.83
CA ILE A 128 -12.64 -26.22 -13.03
C ILE A 128 -13.14 -26.09 -14.46
N HIS A 129 -12.87 -24.98 -15.12
CA HIS A 129 -13.34 -24.72 -16.48
C HIS A 129 -12.41 -25.27 -17.59
N ILE A 130 -11.43 -26.02 -17.22
CA ILE A 130 -10.60 -26.73 -18.20
C ILE A 130 -11.29 -28.04 -18.58
#